data_7ca8ea826767fea6f424bb343483be57
#
_entry.id   7ca8ea826767fea6f424bb343483be57
#
_cell.length_a   1.000
_cell.length_b   1.000
_cell.length_c   1.000
_cell.angle_alpha   90.00
_cell.angle_beta   90.00
_cell.angle_gamma   90.00
#
_symmetry.space_group_name_H-M   'P 1'
#
loop_
_entity.id
_entity.type
_entity.pdbx_description
1 polymer ?
#
loop_
_entity_poly.entity_id
_entity_poly.type
_entity_poly.pdbx_seq_one_letter_code
_entity_poly.pdbx_strand_id
1 'polypeptide(L)'
;MLVYLVRHGIADRRASTDQERGLASEGIAQNQSVVKKLYLQSPLIEKGFVSPFERAKQTAIDICLTFPDIEFEETALIIPDADPYDVLNLLEENQDQNVVLVSHNPVLSDLVSLLADGTIKSNRQIGPSNVLRMMMDIVAHGYGQLKYILEP
;
A
#
# COMPACT_ATOMS: atom_id res chain seq x y z
N MET A 1 0.10 11.96 11.15
CA MET A 1 0.12 11.37 9.79
C MET A 1 -0.78 10.16 9.71
N LEU A 2 -1.55 10.03 8.63
CA LEU A 2 -2.25 8.79 8.27
C LEU A 2 -1.53 8.14 7.08
N VAL A 3 -1.34 6.83 7.15
CA VAL A 3 -0.73 6.04 6.08
C VAL A 3 -1.70 4.92 5.70
N TYR A 4 -2.03 4.85 4.41
CA TYR A 4 -2.86 3.81 3.83
C TYR A 4 -1.95 2.86 3.04
N LEU A 5 -1.85 1.63 3.48
CA LEU A 5 -1.03 0.60 2.87
C LEU A 5 -1.92 -0.33 2.07
N VAL A 6 -1.71 -0.39 0.76
CA VAL A 6 -2.54 -1.18 -0.17
C VAL A 6 -1.66 -2.23 -0.81
N ARG A 7 -1.96 -3.50 -0.55
CA ARG A 7 -1.36 -4.58 -1.31
C ARG A 7 -2.11 -4.74 -2.63
N HIS A 8 -1.37 -4.87 -3.75
CA HIS A 8 -1.98 -5.14 -5.05
C HIS A 8 -2.91 -6.36 -5.01
N GLY A 9 -3.90 -6.40 -5.90
CA GLY A 9 -4.81 -7.53 -6.08
C GLY A 9 -4.11 -8.79 -6.60
N ILE A 10 -4.85 -9.90 -6.68
CA ILE A 10 -4.33 -11.16 -7.24
C ILE A 10 -3.81 -10.91 -8.66
N ALA A 11 -2.55 -11.29 -8.91
CA ALA A 11 -1.87 -11.11 -10.18
C ALA A 11 -2.00 -12.33 -11.10
N ASP A 12 -2.11 -12.10 -12.40
CA ASP A 12 -1.98 -13.16 -13.41
C ASP A 12 -0.56 -13.73 -13.38
N ARG A 13 -0.45 -15.01 -13.67
CA ARG A 13 0.84 -15.72 -13.73
C ARG A 13 1.50 -15.65 -15.11
N ARG A 14 0.75 -15.20 -16.13
CA ARG A 14 1.18 -15.15 -17.54
C ARG A 14 1.81 -13.79 -17.83
N ALA A 15 3.13 -13.72 -17.76
CA ALA A 15 3.92 -12.60 -18.24
C ALA A 15 5.38 -13.04 -18.44
N SER A 16 6.16 -12.24 -19.19
CA SER A 16 7.57 -12.53 -19.46
C SER A 16 8.44 -12.33 -18.23
N THR A 17 8.10 -11.36 -17.38
CA THR A 17 8.80 -11.05 -16.14
C THR A 17 7.81 -10.87 -14.98
N ASP A 18 8.28 -10.95 -13.75
CA ASP A 18 7.42 -10.69 -12.58
C ASP A 18 6.91 -9.24 -12.57
N GLN A 19 7.71 -8.28 -13.02
CA GLN A 19 7.33 -6.87 -13.09
C GLN A 19 6.16 -6.62 -14.05
N GLU A 20 6.10 -7.34 -15.17
CA GLU A 20 5.05 -7.21 -16.19
C GLU A 20 3.75 -7.93 -15.85
N ARG A 21 3.71 -8.72 -14.77
CA ARG A 21 2.49 -9.40 -14.34
C ARG A 21 1.43 -8.39 -13.93
N GLY A 22 0.33 -8.35 -14.68
CA GLY A 22 -0.85 -7.57 -14.37
C GLY A 22 -1.79 -8.28 -13.37
N LEU A 23 -2.90 -7.63 -13.05
CA LEU A 23 -3.95 -8.21 -12.22
C LEU A 23 -4.70 -9.31 -12.99
N ALA A 24 -5.03 -10.39 -12.30
CA ALA A 24 -6.03 -11.35 -12.76
C ALA A 24 -7.45 -10.74 -12.66
N SER A 25 -8.43 -11.30 -13.37
CA SER A 25 -9.82 -10.83 -13.31
C SER A 25 -10.38 -10.81 -11.88
N GLU A 26 -10.03 -11.81 -11.07
CA GLU A 26 -10.36 -11.87 -9.65
C GLU A 26 -9.73 -10.71 -8.87
N GLY A 27 -8.45 -10.41 -9.14
CA GLY A 27 -7.73 -9.30 -8.50
C GLY A 27 -8.34 -7.94 -8.83
N ILE A 28 -8.82 -7.74 -10.07
CA ILE A 28 -9.54 -6.53 -10.47
C ILE A 28 -10.83 -6.39 -9.66
N ALA A 29 -11.64 -7.47 -9.58
CA ALA A 29 -12.90 -7.45 -8.83
C ALA A 29 -12.67 -7.18 -7.32
N GLN A 30 -11.67 -7.81 -6.72
CA GLN A 30 -11.28 -7.60 -5.33
C GLN A 30 -10.85 -6.14 -5.09
N ASN A 31 -10.04 -5.59 -5.99
CA ASN A 31 -9.57 -4.21 -5.88
C ASN A 31 -10.74 -3.21 -5.94
N GLN A 32 -11.65 -3.36 -6.91
CA GLN A 32 -12.85 -2.53 -7.00
C GLN A 32 -13.74 -2.63 -5.75
N SER A 33 -13.86 -3.82 -5.17
CA SER A 33 -14.61 -4.03 -3.92
C SER A 33 -13.99 -3.26 -2.77
N VAL A 34 -12.68 -3.40 -2.54
CA VAL A 34 -12.02 -2.76 -1.40
C VAL A 34 -11.92 -1.25 -1.55
N VAL A 35 -11.74 -0.72 -2.77
CA VAL A 35 -11.72 0.72 -3.03
C VAL A 35 -13.07 1.37 -2.71
N LYS A 36 -14.19 0.69 -3.00
CA LYS A 36 -15.53 1.15 -2.56
C LYS A 36 -15.64 1.18 -1.03
N LYS A 37 -15.12 0.17 -0.35
CA LYS A 37 -15.09 0.15 1.13
C LYS A 37 -14.22 1.28 1.68
N LEU A 38 -13.07 1.56 1.04
CA LEU A 38 -12.19 2.67 1.40
C LEU A 38 -12.91 4.01 1.24
N TYR A 39 -13.62 4.22 0.13
CA TYR A 39 -14.41 5.44 -0.12
C TYR A 39 -15.40 5.72 1.02
N LEU A 40 -16.10 4.68 1.52
CA LEU A 40 -17.05 4.80 2.61
C LEU A 40 -16.41 5.17 3.96
N GLN A 41 -15.09 5.02 4.10
CA GLN A 41 -14.35 5.48 5.28
C GLN A 41 -14.00 6.96 5.23
N SER A 42 -14.35 7.69 4.15
CA SER A 42 -14.01 9.09 3.93
C SER A 42 -12.52 9.37 4.22
N PRO A 43 -11.60 8.68 3.54
CA PRO A 43 -10.19 8.77 3.85
C PRO A 43 -9.64 10.17 3.52
N LEU A 44 -8.70 10.63 4.34
CA LEU A 44 -7.91 11.83 4.07
C LEU A 44 -6.59 11.39 3.43
N ILE A 45 -6.53 11.37 2.11
CA ILE A 45 -5.33 11.00 1.35
C ILE A 45 -4.94 12.20 0.49
N GLU A 46 -3.68 12.63 0.61
CA GLU A 46 -3.16 13.83 -0.06
C GLU A 46 -2.14 13.48 -1.13
N LYS A 47 -1.40 12.38 -0.97
CA LYS A 47 -0.37 11.94 -1.91
C LYS A 47 -0.37 10.41 -2.04
N GLY A 48 -0.07 9.92 -3.24
CA GLY A 48 0.07 8.50 -3.52
C GLY A 48 1.50 8.12 -3.93
N PHE A 49 1.96 6.94 -3.51
CA PHE A 49 3.15 6.30 -4.06
C PHE A 49 2.77 4.93 -4.61
N VAL A 50 3.31 4.58 -5.76
CA VAL A 50 3.02 3.31 -6.43
C VAL A 50 4.30 2.62 -6.87
N SER A 51 4.37 1.31 -6.65
CA SER A 51 5.44 0.48 -7.18
C SER A 51 5.39 0.45 -8.72
N PRO A 52 6.55 0.40 -9.42
CA PRO A 52 6.63 0.32 -10.87
C PRO A 52 6.10 -0.99 -11.47
N PHE A 53 5.71 -1.96 -10.65
CA PHE A 53 5.18 -3.25 -11.09
C PHE A 53 3.74 -3.11 -11.61
N GLU A 54 3.45 -3.72 -12.76
CA GLU A 54 2.19 -3.54 -13.48
C GLU A 54 0.94 -3.78 -12.60
N ARG A 55 0.92 -4.83 -11.81
CA ARG A 55 -0.17 -5.14 -10.87
C ARG A 55 -0.42 -4.06 -9.81
N ALA A 56 0.64 -3.36 -9.38
CA ALA A 56 0.50 -2.25 -8.43
C ALA A 56 -0.06 -1.02 -9.13
N LYS A 57 0.41 -0.69 -10.33
CA LYS A 57 -0.13 0.41 -11.15
C LYS A 57 -1.61 0.21 -11.47
N GLN A 58 -2.01 -0.99 -11.89
CA GLN A 58 -3.41 -1.31 -12.14
C GLN A 58 -4.27 -1.19 -10.88
N THR A 59 -3.73 -1.57 -9.71
CA THR A 59 -4.41 -1.35 -8.42
C THR A 59 -4.57 0.14 -8.12
N ALA A 60 -3.56 0.96 -8.37
CA ALA A 60 -3.60 2.40 -8.16
C ALA A 60 -4.60 3.11 -9.10
N ILE A 61 -4.83 2.61 -10.31
CA ILE A 61 -5.81 3.18 -11.26
C ILE A 61 -7.21 3.22 -10.66
N ASP A 62 -7.67 2.15 -10.00
CA ASP A 62 -8.99 2.14 -9.37
C ASP A 62 -9.09 3.15 -8.21
N ILE A 63 -7.97 3.38 -7.50
CA ILE A 63 -7.89 4.42 -6.46
C ILE A 63 -7.98 5.81 -7.12
N CYS A 64 -7.21 6.08 -8.18
CA CYS A 64 -7.28 7.36 -8.91
C CYS A 64 -8.68 7.66 -9.47
N LEU A 65 -9.37 6.64 -10.01
CA LEU A 65 -10.73 6.81 -10.52
C LEU A 65 -11.73 7.16 -9.42
N THR A 66 -11.49 6.74 -8.19
CA THR A 66 -12.36 6.99 -7.04
C THR A 66 -11.98 8.27 -6.31
N PHE A 67 -10.70 8.62 -6.29
CA PHE A 67 -10.11 9.78 -5.62
C PHE A 67 -9.26 10.57 -6.62
N PRO A 68 -9.86 11.35 -7.52
CA PRO A 68 -9.17 11.97 -8.65
C PRO A 68 -8.15 13.05 -8.25
N ASP A 69 -8.23 13.55 -7.03
CA ASP A 69 -7.31 14.59 -6.53
C ASP A 69 -5.98 13.99 -6.01
N ILE A 70 -5.85 12.67 -5.94
CA ILE A 70 -4.61 12.01 -5.49
C ILE A 70 -3.65 11.89 -6.66
N GLU A 71 -2.50 12.55 -6.55
CA GLU A 71 -1.38 12.36 -7.47
C GLU A 71 -0.50 11.20 -7.00
N PHE A 72 -0.23 10.25 -7.91
CA PHE A 72 0.65 9.12 -7.64
C PHE A 72 2.05 9.35 -8.22
N GLU A 73 3.05 9.16 -7.38
CA GLU A 73 4.46 9.11 -7.75
C GLU A 73 4.92 7.65 -7.82
N GLU A 74 5.51 7.25 -8.96
CA GLU A 74 6.10 5.93 -9.12
C GLU A 74 7.47 5.89 -8.42
N THR A 75 7.70 4.88 -7.58
CA THR A 75 8.97 4.74 -6.86
C THR A 75 9.40 3.28 -6.70
N ALA A 76 10.70 3.03 -6.90
CA ALA A 76 11.30 1.73 -6.67
C ALA A 76 11.51 1.41 -5.17
N LEU A 77 11.33 2.38 -4.28
CA LEU A 77 11.48 2.18 -2.83
C LEU A 77 10.41 1.25 -2.23
N ILE A 78 9.36 0.92 -3.01
CA ILE A 78 8.26 0.05 -2.56
C ILE A 78 8.04 -1.16 -3.48
N ILE A 79 9.09 -1.64 -4.17
CA ILE A 79 9.08 -2.93 -4.88
C ILE A 79 9.07 -4.10 -3.88
N PRO A 80 8.78 -5.36 -4.30
CA PRO A 80 8.69 -6.49 -3.36
C PRO A 80 9.89 -6.66 -2.43
N ASP A 81 11.10 -6.53 -2.97
CA ASP A 81 12.36 -6.76 -2.26
C ASP A 81 12.99 -5.46 -1.72
N ALA A 82 12.23 -4.37 -1.61
CA ALA A 82 12.71 -3.11 -1.05
C ALA A 82 12.95 -3.24 0.47
N ASP A 83 13.87 -2.43 0.97
CA ASP A 83 14.14 -2.34 2.41
C ASP A 83 13.01 -1.55 3.10
N PRO A 84 12.29 -2.10 4.08
CA PRO A 84 11.25 -1.39 4.81
C PRO A 84 11.75 -0.15 5.55
N TYR A 85 13.05 -0.05 5.86
CA TYR A 85 13.64 1.16 6.44
C TYR A 85 13.75 2.30 5.42
N ASP A 86 13.98 2.01 4.14
CA ASP A 86 13.92 3.03 3.08
C ASP A 86 12.49 3.55 2.90
N VAL A 87 11.49 2.67 3.04
CA VAL A 87 10.08 3.09 3.03
C VAL A 87 9.75 3.96 4.25
N LEU A 88 10.31 3.63 5.42
CA LEU A 88 10.14 4.47 6.62
C LEU A 88 10.72 5.87 6.39
N ASN A 89 11.90 5.99 5.77
CA ASN A 89 12.51 7.27 5.41
C ASN A 89 11.62 8.06 4.42
N LEU A 90 11.05 7.38 3.40
CA LEU A 90 10.09 7.99 2.48
C LEU A 90 8.86 8.57 3.21
N LEU A 91 8.34 7.86 4.22
CA LEU A 91 7.23 8.35 5.04
C LEU A 91 7.65 9.53 5.91
N GLU A 92 8.86 9.53 6.46
CA GLU A 92 9.40 10.63 7.27
C GLU A 92 9.55 11.91 6.44
N GLU A 93 10.05 11.80 5.20
CA GLU A 93 10.16 12.91 4.26
C GLU A 93 8.81 13.50 3.86
N ASN A 94 7.71 12.75 3.99
CA ASN A 94 6.35 13.16 3.65
C ASN A 94 5.42 13.25 4.90
N GLN A 95 5.99 13.42 6.09
CA GLN A 95 5.22 13.36 7.35
C GLN A 95 4.15 14.44 7.51
N ASP A 96 4.22 15.52 6.74
CA ASP A 96 3.23 16.60 6.73
C ASP A 96 1.97 16.27 5.91
N GLN A 97 1.94 15.12 5.24
CA GLN A 97 0.85 14.66 4.37
C GLN A 97 0.32 13.29 4.82
N ASN A 98 -0.94 13.03 4.49
CA ASN A 98 -1.51 11.69 4.60
C ASN A 98 -1.30 10.96 3.26
N VAL A 99 -0.68 9.79 3.30
CA VAL A 99 -0.23 9.10 2.10
C VAL A 99 -0.88 7.75 1.89
N VAL A 100 -1.00 7.33 0.62
CA VAL A 100 -1.31 5.96 0.23
C VAL A 100 -0.12 5.33 -0.48
N LEU A 101 0.28 4.13 -0.05
CA LEU A 101 1.31 3.31 -0.70
C LEU A 101 0.64 2.10 -1.36
N VAL A 102 0.81 1.93 -2.67
CA VAL A 102 0.34 0.74 -3.40
C VAL A 102 1.55 -0.14 -3.76
N SER A 103 1.64 -1.29 -3.12
CA SER A 103 2.85 -2.10 -3.13
C SER A 103 2.56 -3.61 -2.96
N HIS A 104 3.50 -4.35 -2.41
CA HIS A 104 3.59 -5.81 -2.38
C HIS A 104 4.01 -6.33 -1.00
N ASN A 105 3.79 -7.63 -0.75
CA ASN A 105 4.57 -8.35 0.25
C ASN A 105 5.88 -8.86 -0.40
N PRO A 106 6.98 -9.03 0.37
CA PRO A 106 7.05 -8.86 1.84
C PRO A 106 7.16 -7.42 2.34
N VAL A 107 7.58 -6.44 1.51
CA VAL A 107 7.89 -5.07 1.97
C VAL A 107 6.76 -4.42 2.79
N LEU A 108 5.48 -4.61 2.40
CA LEU A 108 4.35 -4.08 3.19
C LEU A 108 4.18 -4.80 4.53
N SER A 109 4.32 -6.13 4.56
CA SER A 109 4.26 -6.91 5.80
C SER A 109 5.35 -6.51 6.79
N ASP A 110 6.55 -6.30 6.25
CA ASP A 110 7.72 -5.87 7.02
C ASP A 110 7.56 -4.43 7.51
N LEU A 111 7.06 -3.54 6.65
CA LEU A 111 6.78 -2.15 7.01
C LEU A 111 5.72 -2.04 8.12
N VAL A 112 4.60 -2.76 8.00
CA VAL A 112 3.55 -2.76 9.05
C VAL A 112 4.10 -3.29 10.36
N SER A 113 4.89 -4.37 10.31
CA SER A 113 5.55 -4.93 11.49
C SER A 113 6.54 -3.94 12.11
N LEU A 114 7.33 -3.26 11.27
CA LEU A 114 8.29 -2.24 11.71
C LEU A 114 7.58 -1.05 12.38
N LEU A 115 6.54 -0.52 11.72
CA LEU A 115 5.79 0.63 12.22
C LEU A 115 5.04 0.31 13.51
N ALA A 116 4.37 -0.85 13.60
CA ALA A 116 3.53 -1.17 14.75
C ALA A 116 4.29 -1.80 15.92
N ASP A 117 5.25 -2.68 15.64
CA ASP A 117 5.92 -3.53 16.63
C ASP A 117 7.40 -3.16 16.83
N GLY A 118 7.92 -2.22 16.04
CA GLY A 118 9.32 -1.80 16.08
C GLY A 118 10.30 -2.82 15.51
N THR A 119 9.82 -3.89 14.87
CA THR A 119 10.65 -4.97 14.32
C THR A 119 9.96 -5.64 13.13
N ILE A 120 10.72 -5.98 12.09
CA ILE A 120 10.21 -6.72 10.93
C ILE A 120 9.89 -8.20 11.25
N LYS A 121 10.33 -8.72 12.39
CA LYS A 121 10.17 -10.15 12.77
C LYS A 121 8.74 -10.54 13.10
N SER A 122 7.84 -9.60 13.33
CA SER A 122 6.43 -9.88 13.66
C SER A 122 5.65 -10.48 12.50
N ASN A 123 6.13 -10.32 11.26
CA ASN A 123 5.59 -10.92 10.04
C ASN A 123 4.05 -10.77 9.93
N ARG A 124 3.55 -9.55 9.98
CA ARG A 124 2.13 -9.26 9.87
C ARG A 124 1.63 -9.56 8.46
N GLN A 125 0.72 -10.51 8.34
CA GLN A 125 0.21 -10.93 7.03
C GLN A 125 -0.79 -9.91 6.45
N ILE A 126 -0.61 -9.58 5.16
CA ILE A 126 -1.52 -8.70 4.40
C ILE A 126 -2.02 -9.48 3.19
N GLY A 127 -3.34 -9.65 3.08
CA GLY A 127 -3.98 -10.31 1.94
C GLY A 127 -3.93 -9.46 0.66
N PRO A 128 -4.12 -10.07 -0.53
CA PRO A 128 -4.28 -9.32 -1.79
C PRO A 128 -5.44 -8.32 -1.70
N SER A 129 -5.29 -7.16 -2.29
CA SER A 129 -6.24 -6.03 -2.25
C SER A 129 -6.58 -5.52 -0.84
N ASN A 130 -5.94 -5.99 0.22
CA ASN A 130 -6.19 -5.43 1.56
C ASN A 130 -5.68 -3.99 1.63
N VAL A 131 -6.45 -3.15 2.33
CA VAL A 131 -6.08 -1.77 2.67
C VAL A 131 -5.96 -1.67 4.18
N LEU A 132 -4.78 -1.29 4.66
CA LEU A 132 -4.51 -1.05 6.07
C LEU A 132 -4.39 0.45 6.31
N ARG A 133 -5.04 0.95 7.35
CA ARG A 133 -4.84 2.33 7.81
C ARG A 133 -3.98 2.33 9.07
N MET A 134 -2.82 2.96 8.96
CA MET A 134 -1.95 3.25 10.09
C MET A 134 -2.10 4.72 10.50
N MET A 135 -1.94 5.01 11.78
CA MET A 135 -1.87 6.37 12.32
C MET A 135 -0.59 6.51 13.13
N MET A 136 0.11 7.60 12.94
CA MET A 136 1.36 7.91 13.65
C MET A 136 1.40 9.39 14.00
N ASP A 137 1.74 9.71 15.25
CA ASP A 137 2.05 11.08 15.67
C ASP A 137 3.51 11.42 15.31
N ILE A 138 4.38 10.43 15.35
CA ILE A 138 5.79 10.48 14.95
C ILE A 138 6.03 9.33 13.98
N VAL A 139 6.65 9.61 12.84
CA VAL A 139 7.05 8.59 11.88
C VAL A 139 8.32 7.92 12.39
N ALA A 140 8.15 6.82 13.09
CA ALA A 140 9.24 6.02 13.63
C ALA A 140 8.82 4.57 13.84
N HIS A 141 9.78 3.65 13.89
CA HIS A 141 9.50 2.25 14.17
C HIS A 141 8.92 2.06 15.58
N GLY A 142 7.84 1.28 15.68
CA GLY A 142 7.13 1.02 16.94
C GLY A 142 6.13 2.11 17.36
N TYR A 143 5.93 3.16 16.58
CA TYR A 143 5.02 4.26 16.90
C TYR A 143 3.72 4.24 16.09
N GLY A 144 3.59 3.32 15.13
CA GLY A 144 2.42 3.19 14.30
C GLY A 144 1.28 2.42 14.98
N GLN A 145 0.07 2.95 14.87
CA GLN A 145 -1.14 2.30 15.34
C GLN A 145 -1.96 1.82 14.16
N LEU A 146 -2.17 0.51 14.04
CA LEU A 146 -3.10 -0.05 13.07
C LEU A 146 -4.54 0.28 13.50
N LYS A 147 -5.28 1.03 12.67
CA LYS A 147 -6.65 1.48 12.98
C LYS A 147 -7.70 0.53 12.42
N TYR A 148 -7.51 0.07 11.20
CA TYR A 148 -8.37 -0.92 10.57
C TYR A 148 -7.67 -1.65 9.42
N ILE A 149 -8.25 -2.76 9.02
CA ILE A 149 -7.95 -3.49 7.79
C ILE A 149 -9.26 -3.60 7.01
N LEU A 150 -9.25 -3.19 5.74
CA LEU A 150 -10.34 -3.46 4.80
C LEU A 150 -9.90 -4.63 3.92
N GLU A 151 -10.76 -5.62 3.82
CA GLU A 151 -10.59 -6.78 2.95
C GLU A 151 -11.59 -6.70 1.79
N PRO A 152 -11.29 -7.32 0.63
CA PRO A 152 -12.18 -7.32 -0.54
C PRO A 152 -13.59 -7.82 -0.28
#